data_2c48b918c8d7d8d2499bc7ff0a8162df
#
_entry.id   2c48b918c8d7d8d2499bc7ff0a8162df
#
_cell.length_a   1.000
_cell.length_b   1.000
_cell.length_c   1.000
_cell.angle_alpha   90.00
_cell.angle_beta   90.00
_cell.angle_gamma   90.00
#
_symmetry.space_group_name_H-M   'P 1'
#
loop_
_entity.id
_entity.type
_entity.pdbx_description
1 polymer ?
#
loop_
_entity_poly.entity_id
_entity_poly.type
_entity_poly.pdbx_seq_one_letter_code
_entity_poly.pdbx_strand_id
1 'polypeptide(L)'
;MRLFCLLLLTLSTILAPVEAVENEFAATPSECIATEKGDLCVMAVALTYPALRAGEYCLTLNDESLGCWPHSTMPGTVKITLKEESELRLVSESPVYHASVILTLRYRSASMLRRRVRNPWSLF
;
A
#
# COMPACT_ATOMS: atom_id res chain seq x y z
N MET A 1 41.29 -41.03 -36.56
CA MET A 1 40.14 -40.68 -36.18
C MET A 1 40.06 -39.72 -35.01
N ARG A 2 39.53 -38.66 -35.23
CA ARG A 2 39.49 -37.71 -34.23
C ARG A 2 38.12 -37.45 -33.86
N LEU A 3 37.81 -38.02 -32.82
CA LEU A 3 36.68 -37.64 -32.14
C LEU A 3 36.92 -36.32 -31.55
N PHE A 4 36.76 -35.38 -32.36
CA PHE A 4 36.57 -34.11 -31.82
C PHE A 4 35.24 -34.10 -31.15
N CYS A 5 35.33 -34.39 -29.95
CA CYS A 5 34.24 -34.02 -29.09
C CYS A 5 34.00 -32.56 -29.28
N LEU A 6 33.14 -32.28 -30.15
CA LEU A 6 32.47 -31.00 -30.14
C LEU A 6 31.74 -30.92 -28.83
N LEU A 7 32.49 -30.50 -27.85
CA LEU A 7 31.90 -29.93 -26.70
C LEU A 7 31.18 -28.67 -27.16
N LEU A 8 30.04 -28.91 -27.68
CA LEU A 8 29.03 -27.87 -27.70
C LEU A 8 28.71 -27.57 -26.27
N LEU A 9 29.50 -26.70 -25.75
CA LEU A 9 29.09 -25.94 -24.60
C LEU A 9 27.83 -25.19 -24.99
N THR A 10 26.73 -25.87 -24.86
CA THR A 10 25.47 -25.19 -24.82
C THR A 10 25.49 -24.32 -23.58
N LEU A 11 25.92 -23.12 -23.78
CA LEU A 11 25.79 -22.09 -22.79
C LEU A 11 24.29 -21.84 -22.66
N SER A 12 23.68 -22.60 -21.80
CA SER A 12 22.31 -22.35 -21.42
C SER A 12 22.30 -21.02 -20.63
N THR A 13 22.10 -19.97 -21.37
CA THR A 13 21.80 -18.71 -20.75
C THR A 13 20.45 -18.87 -20.07
N ILE A 14 20.51 -19.13 -18.80
CA ILE A 14 19.32 -19.10 -17.98
C ILE A 14 18.95 -17.64 -17.86
N LEU A 15 18.04 -17.22 -18.70
CA LEU A 15 17.37 -15.95 -18.53
C LEU A 15 16.49 -16.08 -17.29
N ALA A 16 16.97 -15.52 -16.21
CA ALA A 16 16.12 -15.35 -15.06
C ALA A 16 14.90 -14.52 -15.48
N PRO A 17 13.67 -14.97 -15.22
CA PRO A 17 12.52 -14.15 -15.51
C PRO A 17 12.65 -12.86 -14.70
N VAL A 18 12.64 -11.76 -15.42
CA VAL A 18 12.46 -10.47 -14.77
C VAL A 18 11.03 -10.48 -14.28
N GLU A 19 10.86 -10.62 -13.00
CA GLU A 19 9.55 -10.44 -12.41
C GLU A 19 9.11 -9.03 -12.75
N ALA A 20 8.15 -8.93 -13.63
CA ALA A 20 7.46 -7.68 -13.82
C ALA A 20 6.89 -7.30 -12.45
N VAL A 21 7.27 -6.14 -11.95
CA VAL A 21 6.68 -5.61 -10.73
C VAL A 21 5.21 -5.39 -11.03
N GLU A 22 4.40 -6.38 -10.72
CA GLU A 22 2.97 -6.21 -10.78
C GLU A 22 2.61 -5.13 -9.77
N ASN A 23 1.77 -4.20 -10.21
CA ASN A 23 1.25 -3.19 -9.30
C ASN A 23 0.47 -3.93 -8.21
N GLU A 24 0.99 -3.88 -7.00
CA GLU A 24 0.31 -4.45 -5.86
C GLU A 24 -0.77 -3.49 -5.36
N PHE A 25 -1.70 -4.03 -4.58
CA PHE A 25 -2.69 -3.22 -3.90
C PHE A 25 -1.98 -2.26 -2.95
N ALA A 26 -2.14 -0.96 -3.20
CA ALA A 26 -1.46 0.08 -2.44
C ALA A 26 -2.37 1.28 -2.21
N ALA A 27 -2.11 2.00 -1.14
CA ALA A 27 -2.83 3.20 -0.76
C ALA A 27 -1.85 4.36 -0.58
N THR A 28 -2.18 5.51 -1.14
CA THR A 28 -1.34 6.70 -1.03
C THR A 28 -2.21 7.92 -0.70
N PRO A 29 -1.95 8.66 0.36
CA PRO A 29 -0.96 8.37 1.39
C PRO A 29 -1.37 7.19 2.29
N SER A 30 -0.41 6.50 2.87
CA SER A 30 -0.66 5.43 3.83
C SER A 30 -0.52 5.91 5.29
N GLU A 31 -0.24 7.18 5.47
CA GLU A 31 -0.01 7.78 6.76
C GLU A 31 -0.84 9.05 6.90
N CYS A 32 -1.50 9.21 8.04
CA CYS A 32 -2.25 10.40 8.39
C CYS A 32 -1.66 11.01 9.65
N ILE A 33 -1.46 12.32 9.65
CA ILE A 33 -0.90 13.03 10.79
C ILE A 33 -2.00 13.83 11.48
N ALA A 34 -2.32 13.44 12.72
CA ALA A 34 -3.28 14.14 13.55
C ALA A 34 -2.57 15.18 14.44
N THR A 35 -3.29 16.23 14.79
CA THR A 35 -2.74 17.31 15.60
C THR A 35 -2.59 16.88 17.05
N GLU A 36 -3.56 16.17 17.58
CA GLU A 36 -3.56 15.73 18.97
C GLU A 36 -3.97 14.26 19.07
N LYS A 37 -3.51 13.61 20.13
CA LYS A 37 -3.89 12.23 20.42
C LYS A 37 -5.39 12.15 20.69
N GLY A 38 -6.05 11.23 20.01
CA GLY A 38 -7.49 11.05 20.11
C GLY A 38 -8.28 11.75 19.03
N ASP A 39 -7.66 12.63 18.25
CA ASP A 39 -8.31 13.27 17.12
C ASP A 39 -8.55 12.29 15.99
N LEU A 40 -9.66 12.48 15.30
CA LEU A 40 -9.95 11.75 14.09
C LEU A 40 -9.13 12.36 12.94
N CYS A 41 -8.57 11.50 12.11
CA CYS A 41 -7.87 11.94 10.92
C CYS A 41 -8.65 11.53 9.68
N VAL A 42 -9.12 12.50 8.91
CA VAL A 42 -9.84 12.27 7.66
C VAL A 42 -8.90 12.51 6.51
N MET A 43 -8.79 11.55 5.62
CA MET A 43 -7.95 11.68 4.43
C MET A 43 -8.58 11.04 3.20
N ALA A 44 -8.25 11.58 2.04
CA ALA A 44 -8.57 10.97 0.76
C ALA A 44 -7.39 10.10 0.34
N VAL A 45 -7.63 8.83 0.16
CA VAL A 45 -6.59 7.85 -0.18
C VAL A 45 -6.75 7.42 -1.62
N ALA A 46 -5.70 7.60 -2.40
CA ALA A 46 -5.65 7.07 -3.76
C ALA A 46 -5.27 5.59 -3.71
N LEU A 47 -6.05 4.76 -4.37
CA LEU A 47 -5.86 3.32 -4.38
C LEU A 47 -5.28 2.86 -5.71
N THR A 48 -4.30 1.99 -5.62
CA THR A 48 -3.69 1.31 -6.76
C THR A 48 -3.98 -0.18 -6.64
N TYR A 49 -4.42 -0.78 -7.73
CA TYR A 49 -4.80 -2.19 -7.75
C TYR A 49 -3.88 -3.00 -8.66
N PRO A 50 -3.63 -4.27 -8.33
CA PRO A 50 -3.02 -5.18 -9.28
C PRO A 50 -3.99 -5.49 -10.41
N ALA A 51 -3.56 -6.25 -11.40
CA ALA A 51 -4.46 -6.73 -12.45
C ALA A 51 -5.51 -7.66 -11.84
N LEU A 52 -6.72 -7.17 -11.65
CA LEU A 52 -7.80 -7.92 -11.04
C LEU A 52 -8.52 -8.80 -12.06
N ARG A 53 -8.83 -10.03 -11.66
CA ARG A 53 -9.68 -10.91 -12.45
C ARG A 53 -11.12 -10.46 -12.41
N ALA A 54 -11.92 -10.86 -13.40
CA ALA A 54 -13.34 -10.55 -13.43
C ALA A 54 -14.03 -11.07 -12.16
N GLY A 55 -14.74 -10.19 -11.49
CA GLY A 55 -15.44 -10.52 -10.25
C GLY A 55 -15.79 -9.27 -9.45
N GLU A 56 -16.37 -9.49 -8.29
CA GLU A 56 -16.73 -8.44 -7.35
C GLU A 56 -15.73 -8.39 -6.21
N TYR A 57 -15.28 -7.21 -5.90
CA TYR A 57 -14.29 -6.95 -4.86
C TYR A 57 -14.84 -5.99 -3.83
N CYS A 58 -14.55 -6.24 -2.57
CA CYS A 58 -15.00 -5.42 -1.46
C CYS A 58 -13.81 -4.82 -0.74
N LEU A 59 -13.96 -3.57 -0.31
CA LEU A 59 -13.01 -2.89 0.55
C LEU A 59 -13.53 -2.88 1.98
N THR A 60 -12.67 -3.23 2.92
CA THR A 60 -12.97 -3.19 4.34
C THR A 60 -11.88 -2.44 5.10
N LEU A 61 -12.29 -1.70 6.11
CA LEU A 61 -11.39 -1.00 7.01
C LEU A 61 -11.63 -1.54 8.40
N ASN A 62 -10.69 -2.30 8.96
CA ASN A 62 -10.85 -2.98 10.26
C ASN A 62 -12.18 -3.73 10.38
N ASP A 63 -12.50 -4.57 9.40
CA ASP A 63 -13.74 -5.36 9.34
C ASP A 63 -15.01 -4.55 9.06
N GLU A 64 -14.92 -3.24 8.91
CA GLU A 64 -16.03 -2.41 8.48
C GLU A 64 -16.04 -2.32 6.96
N SER A 65 -17.16 -2.68 6.34
CA SER A 65 -17.28 -2.63 4.88
C SER A 65 -17.38 -1.19 4.38
N LEU A 66 -16.52 -0.84 3.43
CA LEU A 66 -16.58 0.45 2.73
C LEU A 66 -17.42 0.34 1.47
N GLY A 67 -17.66 -0.84 0.96
CA GLY A 67 -18.44 -1.11 -0.22
C GLY A 67 -17.85 -2.23 -1.06
N CYS A 68 -18.61 -2.61 -2.09
CA CYS A 68 -18.22 -3.63 -3.05
C CYS A 68 -18.44 -3.11 -4.47
N TRP A 69 -17.53 -3.44 -5.38
CA TRP A 69 -17.58 -2.99 -6.77
C TRP A 69 -17.11 -4.09 -7.71
N PRO A 70 -17.62 -4.09 -8.96
CA PRO A 70 -17.03 -4.93 -9.99
C PRO A 70 -15.58 -4.54 -10.25
N HIS A 71 -14.77 -5.50 -10.68
CA HIS A 71 -13.35 -5.27 -10.95
C HIS A 71 -13.07 -4.10 -11.91
N SER A 72 -13.99 -3.82 -12.82
CA SER A 72 -13.84 -2.78 -13.83
C SER A 72 -14.19 -1.37 -13.33
N THR A 73 -14.86 -1.27 -12.18
CA THR A 73 -15.34 0.00 -11.63
C THR A 73 -14.85 0.27 -10.22
N MET A 74 -13.70 -0.30 -9.86
CA MET A 74 -13.11 -0.06 -8.55
C MET A 74 -12.78 1.43 -8.34
N PRO A 75 -13.04 1.96 -7.14
CA PRO A 75 -12.78 3.38 -6.89
C PRO A 75 -11.28 3.68 -6.88
N GLY A 76 -10.90 4.75 -7.54
CA GLY A 76 -9.51 5.22 -7.54
C GLY A 76 -9.15 5.99 -6.28
N THR A 77 -10.14 6.55 -5.59
CA THR A 77 -9.94 7.32 -4.38
C THR A 77 -11.07 7.05 -3.40
N VAL A 78 -10.73 6.87 -2.13
CA VAL A 78 -11.70 6.71 -1.06
C VAL A 78 -11.39 7.66 0.08
N LYS A 79 -12.45 8.14 0.75
CA LYS A 79 -12.30 8.98 1.92
C LYS A 79 -12.34 8.10 3.16
N ILE A 80 -11.30 8.19 3.97
CA ILE A 80 -11.13 7.34 5.15
C ILE A 80 -10.95 8.21 6.39
N THR A 81 -11.57 7.78 7.48
CA THR A 81 -11.40 8.39 8.79
C THR A 81 -10.68 7.42 9.70
N LEU A 82 -9.52 7.83 10.20
CA LEU A 82 -8.71 7.02 11.11
C LEU A 82 -8.82 7.51 12.54
N LYS A 83 -9.05 6.59 13.46
CA LYS A 83 -8.96 6.82 14.92
C LYS A 83 -7.67 6.25 15.47
N GLU A 84 -7.14 5.25 14.81
CA GLU A 84 -5.95 4.49 15.18
C GLU A 84 -5.35 3.86 13.92
N GLU A 85 -4.24 3.20 14.09
CA GLU A 85 -3.68 2.39 13.00
C GLU A 85 -4.71 1.39 12.52
N SER A 86 -4.94 1.35 11.23
CA SER A 86 -6.01 0.56 10.63
C SER A 86 -5.51 -0.25 9.44
N GLU A 87 -6.16 -1.36 9.18
CA GLU A 87 -5.86 -2.20 8.04
C GLU A 87 -6.96 -2.06 6.99
N LEU A 88 -6.55 -1.62 5.80
CA LEU A 88 -7.44 -1.56 4.64
C LEU A 88 -7.27 -2.84 3.84
N ARG A 89 -8.34 -3.59 3.66
CA ARG A 89 -8.32 -4.88 2.96
C ARG A 89 -9.12 -4.81 1.68
N LEU A 90 -8.59 -5.46 0.65
CA LEU A 90 -9.30 -5.76 -0.58
C LEU A 90 -9.56 -7.25 -0.61
N VAL A 91 -10.82 -7.64 -0.60
CA VAL A 91 -11.23 -9.04 -0.52
C VAL A 91 -12.22 -9.40 -1.61
N SER A 92 -12.15 -10.64 -2.07
CA SER A 92 -13.11 -11.22 -3.00
C SER A 92 -13.31 -12.69 -2.68
N GLU A 93 -14.54 -13.16 -2.86
CA GLU A 93 -14.87 -14.58 -2.66
C GLU A 93 -14.75 -15.38 -3.96
N SER A 94 -15.02 -14.75 -5.08
CA SER A 94 -14.95 -15.40 -6.40
C SER A 94 -14.49 -14.39 -7.47
N PRO A 95 -13.23 -14.43 -7.92
CA PRO A 95 -12.17 -15.33 -7.47
C PRO A 95 -11.72 -15.03 -6.04
N VAL A 96 -11.20 -16.03 -5.35
CA VAL A 96 -10.68 -15.81 -4.00
C VAL A 96 -9.47 -14.91 -4.08
N TYR A 97 -9.54 -13.77 -3.41
CA TYR A 97 -8.47 -12.79 -3.39
C TYR A 97 -8.44 -12.07 -2.06
N HIS A 98 -7.24 -11.81 -1.57
CA HIS A 98 -7.04 -11.06 -0.35
C HIS A 98 -5.75 -10.25 -0.44
N ALA A 99 -5.86 -8.96 -0.17
CA ALA A 99 -4.71 -8.08 -0.06
C ALA A 99 -4.98 -7.04 1.03
N SER A 100 -3.95 -6.52 1.64
CA SER A 100 -4.10 -5.53 2.70
C SER A 100 -3.01 -4.48 2.68
N VAL A 101 -3.34 -3.29 3.21
CA VAL A 101 -2.44 -2.18 3.41
C VAL A 101 -2.66 -1.63 4.80
N ILE A 102 -1.59 -1.37 5.52
CA ILE A 102 -1.67 -0.75 6.84
C ILE A 102 -1.68 0.76 6.67
N LEU A 103 -2.68 1.41 7.25
CA LEU A 103 -2.79 2.85 7.31
C LEU A 103 -2.36 3.30 8.71
N THR A 104 -1.34 4.12 8.77
CA THR A 104 -0.72 4.54 10.01
C THR A 104 -1.24 5.91 10.43
N LEU A 105 -1.58 6.06 11.70
CA LEU A 105 -1.94 7.33 12.28
C LEU A 105 -0.82 7.81 13.19
N ARG A 106 -0.30 9.00 12.89
CA ARG A 106 0.73 9.64 13.70
C ARG A 106 0.24 10.94 14.29
N TYR A 107 0.81 11.28 15.41
CA TYR A 107 0.49 12.54 16.10
C TYR A 107 1.70 13.44 16.12
N ARG A 108 1.46 14.74 16.03
CA ARG A 108 2.52 15.71 16.22
C ARG A 108 2.88 15.73 17.69
N SER A 109 4.15 15.46 17.98
CA SER A 109 4.61 15.53 19.35
C SER A 109 4.83 16.97 19.78
N ALA A 110 4.59 17.26 21.06
CA ALA A 110 4.85 18.59 21.62
C ALA A 110 6.32 19.01 21.46
N SER A 111 7.24 18.07 21.45
CA SER A 111 8.66 18.35 21.26
C SER A 111 8.97 18.87 19.85
N MET A 112 8.25 18.45 18.84
CA MET A 112 8.42 18.96 17.48
C MET A 112 7.95 20.41 17.37
N LEU A 113 6.85 20.75 18.05
CA LEU A 113 6.32 22.09 18.08
C LEU A 113 7.27 23.03 18.82
N ARG A 114 7.88 22.58 19.90
CA ARG A 114 8.84 23.37 20.67
C ARG A 114 10.08 23.71 19.85
N ARG A 115 10.55 22.82 19.01
CA ARG A 115 11.70 23.08 18.14
C ARG A 115 11.44 24.18 17.12
N ARG A 116 10.22 24.29 16.64
CA ARG A 116 9.83 25.31 15.68
C ARG A 116 9.71 26.70 16.30
N VAL A 117 9.39 26.76 17.57
CA VAL A 117 9.14 28.01 18.28
C VAL A 117 10.38 28.50 19.04
N ARG A 118 11.50 27.82 18.89
CA ARG A 118 12.71 28.18 19.58
C ARG A 118 13.25 29.50 19.08
N ASN A 119 13.17 30.50 19.93
CA ASN A 119 13.70 31.82 19.63
C ASN A 119 15.21 31.83 19.66
N PRO A 120 15.87 32.58 18.75
CA PRO A 120 17.33 32.67 18.74
C PRO A 120 17.93 33.22 20.03
N TRP A 121 17.18 34.05 20.72
CA TRP A 121 17.63 34.60 22.01
C TRP A 121 17.33 33.70 23.22
N SER A 122 16.75 32.58 23.02
CA SER A 122 16.55 31.62 24.11
C SER A 122 17.85 30.98 24.59
N LEU A 123 18.96 31.42 24.05
CA LEU A 123 20.30 31.07 24.50
C LEU A 123 20.70 31.78 25.81
N PHE A 124 19.93 32.71 26.23
CA PHE A 124 20.18 33.44 27.45
C PHE A 124 19.46 32.86 28.65
#